data_8405f7b45e56285b6f0e63b024bd645f
#
_entry.id   8405f7b45e56285b6f0e63b024bd645f
#
_cell.length_a   1.000
_cell.length_b   1.000
_cell.length_c   1.000
_cell.angle_alpha   90.00
_cell.angle_beta   90.00
_cell.angle_gamma   90.00
#
_symmetry.space_group_name_H-M   'P 1'
#
loop_
_entity.id
_entity.type
_entity.pdbx_description
1 polymer ?
#
loop_
_entity_poly.entity_id
_entity_poly.type
_entity_poly.pdbx_seq_one_letter_code
_entity_poly.pdbx_strand_id
1 'polypeptide(L)'
;MKKLSDRQKTLIKWLCVLVLVGLIIYVFRDMAGPIMSQLVKTSPVVVAAILGATLLYGVIESCITFILMRQVENNMTFFDANIMTYFVSFYRVSTLGSGTIVASTLFMKHCRIQPSKALGLYSIDYAIHKMTICVMAVALFLANREYMLGVFGKYSSYVVLGVIATILITMAIVLFACWPPFHRFLRWLLEKADALFKGRFAKQIDSLSGQTAMMEDATRVVLKKPWLIVVVMLLDICKFACWFAIPYIAVSYTHLRAHETKAN
;
A
#
# COMPACT_ATOMS: atom_id res chain seq x y z
N MET A 1 -3.73 1.80 -38.09
CA MET A 1 -2.69 1.19 -37.25
C MET A 1 -2.77 -0.33 -37.38
N LYS A 2 -1.71 -1.02 -37.88
CA LYS A 2 -1.68 -2.49 -37.98
C LYS A 2 -1.73 -3.10 -36.58
N LYS A 3 -2.73 -3.96 -36.31
CA LYS A 3 -2.78 -4.73 -35.06
C LYS A 3 -1.56 -5.68 -35.02
N LEU A 4 -0.74 -5.55 -33.99
CA LEU A 4 0.38 -6.44 -33.74
C LEU A 4 -0.13 -7.89 -33.56
N SER A 5 0.56 -8.84 -34.19
CA SER A 5 0.31 -10.28 -34.01
C SER A 5 0.56 -10.69 -32.54
N ASP A 6 -0.13 -11.71 -32.06
CA ASP A 6 0.01 -12.17 -30.68
C ASP A 6 1.43 -12.66 -30.36
N ARG A 7 2.13 -13.23 -31.34
CA ARG A 7 3.57 -13.54 -31.23
C ARG A 7 4.42 -12.28 -31.04
N GLN A 8 4.14 -11.20 -31.78
CA GLN A 8 4.86 -9.92 -31.62
C GLN A 8 4.61 -9.30 -30.25
N LYS A 9 3.38 -9.35 -29.74
CA LYS A 9 3.06 -8.88 -28.36
C LYS A 9 3.83 -9.66 -27.30
N THR A 10 3.91 -10.98 -27.45
CA THR A 10 4.66 -11.86 -26.54
C THR A 10 6.16 -11.57 -26.61
N LEU A 11 6.70 -11.36 -27.79
CA LEU A 11 8.12 -11.04 -28.00
C LEU A 11 8.48 -9.68 -27.39
N ILE A 12 7.62 -8.67 -27.57
CA ILE A 12 7.78 -7.35 -26.94
C ILE A 12 7.75 -7.46 -25.41
N LYS A 13 6.83 -8.26 -24.84
CA LYS A 13 6.78 -8.48 -23.38
C LYS A 13 8.09 -9.06 -22.85
N TRP A 14 8.61 -10.11 -23.49
CA TRP A 14 9.87 -10.74 -23.09
C TRP A 14 11.07 -9.80 -23.26
N LEU A 15 11.08 -9.00 -24.34
CA LEU A 15 12.11 -7.97 -24.55
C LEU A 15 12.08 -6.92 -23.44
N CYS A 16 10.89 -6.43 -23.06
CA CYS A 16 10.73 -5.48 -21.95
C CYS A 16 11.23 -6.09 -20.62
N VAL A 17 10.90 -7.36 -20.34
CA VAL A 17 11.39 -8.06 -19.13
C VAL A 17 12.91 -8.17 -19.13
N LEU A 18 13.52 -8.57 -20.27
CA LEU A 18 14.98 -8.67 -20.42
C LEU A 18 15.67 -7.32 -20.22
N VAL A 19 15.12 -6.25 -20.82
CA VAL A 19 15.65 -4.88 -20.65
C VAL A 19 15.55 -4.46 -19.19
N LEU A 20 14.42 -4.72 -18.53
CA LEU A 20 14.23 -4.39 -17.12
C LEU A 20 15.21 -5.15 -16.21
N VAL A 21 15.38 -6.46 -16.43
CA VAL A 21 16.34 -7.28 -15.70
C VAL A 21 17.77 -6.81 -15.95
N GLY A 22 18.12 -6.51 -17.20
CA GLY A 22 19.43 -5.96 -17.55
C GLY A 22 19.71 -4.62 -16.88
N LEU A 23 18.70 -3.74 -16.81
CA LEU A 23 18.81 -2.45 -16.13
C LEU A 23 18.99 -2.63 -14.61
N ILE A 24 18.27 -3.54 -14.00
CA ILE A 24 18.44 -3.88 -12.56
C ILE A 24 19.85 -4.38 -12.31
N ILE A 25 20.33 -5.35 -13.09
CA ILE A 25 21.70 -5.89 -12.95
C ILE A 25 22.72 -4.76 -13.14
N TYR A 26 22.55 -3.90 -14.14
CA TYR A 26 23.44 -2.78 -14.41
C TYR A 26 23.51 -1.79 -13.23
N VAL A 27 22.36 -1.40 -12.67
CA VAL A 27 22.28 -0.45 -11.55
C VAL A 27 22.88 -1.03 -10.27
N PHE A 28 22.64 -2.33 -10.00
CA PHE A 28 23.08 -2.97 -8.75
C PHE A 28 24.46 -3.65 -8.83
N ARG A 29 25.09 -3.74 -10.02
CA ARG A 29 26.35 -4.48 -10.19
C ARG A 29 27.46 -3.99 -9.24
N ASP A 30 27.58 -2.67 -9.07
CA ASP A 30 28.63 -2.07 -8.26
C ASP A 30 28.31 -2.11 -6.75
N MET A 31 27.02 -2.29 -6.41
CA MET A 31 26.52 -2.42 -5.03
C MET A 31 26.47 -3.87 -4.55
N ALA A 32 26.39 -4.83 -5.44
CA ALA A 32 26.20 -6.25 -5.10
C ALA A 32 27.35 -6.81 -4.25
N GLY A 33 28.59 -6.48 -4.58
CA GLY A 33 29.78 -6.91 -3.83
C GLY A 33 29.80 -6.35 -2.41
N PRO A 34 29.72 -5.02 -2.21
CA PRO A 34 29.61 -4.41 -0.89
C PRO A 34 28.41 -4.94 -0.07
N ILE A 35 27.23 -5.08 -0.67
CA ILE A 35 26.04 -5.62 0.02
C ILE A 35 26.31 -7.05 0.50
N MET A 36 26.82 -7.93 -0.37
CA MET A 36 27.11 -9.32 -0.03
C MET A 36 28.15 -9.41 1.07
N SER A 37 29.23 -8.61 1.00
CA SER A 37 30.27 -8.57 2.02
C SER A 37 29.76 -8.13 3.38
N GLN A 38 28.84 -7.16 3.41
CA GLN A 38 28.20 -6.73 4.66
C GLN A 38 27.23 -7.79 5.19
N LEU A 39 26.45 -8.42 4.32
CA LEU A 39 25.51 -9.47 4.70
C LEU A 39 26.24 -10.66 5.38
N VAL A 40 27.35 -11.12 4.80
CA VAL A 40 28.19 -12.20 5.37
C VAL A 40 28.79 -11.81 6.73
N LYS A 41 29.10 -10.54 6.93
CA LYS A 41 29.61 -10.00 8.20
C LYS A 41 28.53 -9.75 9.25
N THR A 42 27.26 -9.74 8.85
CA THR A 42 26.13 -9.47 9.75
C THR A 42 25.84 -10.70 10.60
N SER A 43 25.58 -10.49 11.90
CA SER A 43 25.22 -11.58 12.81
C SER A 43 23.98 -12.34 12.28
N PRO A 44 24.01 -13.69 12.25
CA PRO A 44 22.84 -14.50 11.85
C PRO A 44 21.58 -14.18 12.65
N VAL A 45 21.73 -13.79 13.92
CA VAL A 45 20.61 -13.40 14.79
C VAL A 45 19.92 -12.13 14.26
N VAL A 46 20.70 -11.14 13.80
CA VAL A 46 20.16 -9.90 13.21
C VAL A 46 19.42 -10.19 11.90
N VAL A 47 20.02 -11.03 11.05
CA VAL A 47 19.38 -11.46 9.80
C VAL A 47 18.06 -12.19 10.10
N ALA A 48 18.08 -13.13 11.06
CA ALA A 48 16.89 -13.88 11.48
C ALA A 48 15.79 -12.93 12.05
N ALA A 49 16.18 -11.93 12.85
CA ALA A 49 15.27 -10.94 13.41
C ALA A 49 14.60 -10.09 12.30
N ILE A 50 15.36 -9.64 11.30
CA ILE A 50 14.85 -8.88 10.16
C ILE A 50 13.89 -9.76 9.32
N LEU A 51 14.27 -11.00 9.04
CA LEU A 51 13.42 -11.95 8.32
C LEU A 51 12.14 -12.25 9.10
N GLY A 52 12.26 -12.48 10.42
CA GLY A 52 11.11 -12.70 11.31
C GLY A 52 10.14 -11.51 11.31
N ALA A 53 10.64 -10.29 11.42
CA ALA A 53 9.83 -9.06 11.36
C ALA A 53 9.14 -8.93 9.99
N THR A 54 9.83 -9.26 8.89
CA THR A 54 9.27 -9.22 7.53
C THR A 54 8.17 -10.26 7.33
N LEU A 55 8.38 -11.48 7.82
CA LEU A 55 7.37 -12.55 7.77
C LEU A 55 6.14 -12.19 8.62
N LEU A 56 6.35 -11.69 9.83
CA LEU A 56 5.28 -11.24 10.71
C LEU A 56 4.47 -10.10 10.08
N TYR A 57 5.13 -9.13 9.46
CA TYR A 57 4.48 -8.10 8.65
C TYR A 57 3.56 -8.71 7.59
N GLY A 58 4.04 -9.69 6.81
CA GLY A 58 3.26 -10.37 5.78
C GLY A 58 2.05 -11.13 6.32
N VAL A 59 2.23 -11.81 7.46
CA VAL A 59 1.12 -12.52 8.15
C VAL A 59 0.06 -11.54 8.64
N ILE A 60 0.44 -10.43 9.26
CA ILE A 60 -0.50 -9.41 9.72
C ILE A 60 -1.27 -8.79 8.55
N GLU A 61 -0.59 -8.45 7.46
CA GLU A 61 -1.22 -7.95 6.22
C GLU A 61 -2.22 -8.98 5.66
N SER A 62 -1.86 -10.26 5.70
CA SER A 62 -2.75 -11.35 5.28
C SER A 62 -3.99 -11.48 6.19
N CYS A 63 -3.82 -11.28 7.49
CA CYS A 63 -4.94 -11.23 8.44
C CYS A 63 -5.90 -10.09 8.14
N ILE A 64 -5.38 -8.88 7.87
CA ILE A 64 -6.19 -7.70 7.51
C ILE A 64 -6.98 -7.99 6.23
N THR A 65 -6.30 -8.44 5.19
CA THR A 65 -6.92 -8.83 3.91
C THR A 65 -8.02 -9.86 4.11
N PHE A 66 -7.75 -10.93 4.86
CA PHE A 66 -8.70 -12.00 5.15
C PHE A 66 -9.94 -11.49 5.90
N ILE A 67 -9.74 -10.69 6.94
CA ILE A 67 -10.82 -10.13 7.75
C ILE A 67 -11.74 -9.25 6.91
N LEU A 68 -11.17 -8.37 6.08
CA LEU A 68 -11.93 -7.45 5.24
C LEU A 68 -12.66 -8.18 4.12
N MET A 69 -11.97 -9.10 3.42
CA MET A 69 -12.57 -9.84 2.30
C MET A 69 -13.73 -10.72 2.74
N ARG A 70 -13.65 -11.36 3.90
CA ARG A 70 -14.75 -12.16 4.46
C ARG A 70 -16.02 -11.37 4.79
N GLN A 71 -15.95 -10.05 4.84
CA GLN A 71 -17.16 -9.22 5.03
C GLN A 71 -18.05 -9.20 3.78
N VAL A 72 -17.49 -9.45 2.60
CA VAL A 72 -18.21 -9.35 1.32
C VAL A 72 -18.32 -10.71 0.64
N GLU A 73 -17.35 -11.59 0.81
CA GLU A 73 -17.32 -12.92 0.21
C GLU A 73 -16.82 -13.96 1.21
N ASN A 74 -17.65 -14.92 1.54
CA ASN A 74 -17.35 -15.91 2.59
C ASN A 74 -16.43 -17.06 2.12
N ASN A 75 -16.17 -17.17 0.81
CA ASN A 75 -15.42 -18.29 0.21
C ASN A 75 -13.91 -18.09 0.25
N MET A 76 -13.40 -16.93 0.68
CA MET A 76 -11.98 -16.67 0.75
C MET A 76 -11.35 -17.36 1.95
N THR A 77 -10.30 -18.14 1.72
CA THR A 77 -9.51 -18.77 2.76
C THR A 77 -8.37 -17.85 3.23
N PHE A 78 -7.81 -18.12 4.41
CA PHE A 78 -6.62 -17.40 4.88
C PHE A 78 -5.43 -17.60 3.94
N PHE A 79 -5.33 -18.79 3.34
CA PHE A 79 -4.27 -19.10 2.37
C PHE A 79 -4.38 -18.24 1.11
N ASP A 80 -5.60 -18.02 0.59
CA ASP A 80 -5.83 -17.11 -0.54
C ASP A 80 -5.43 -15.68 -0.20
N ALA A 81 -5.77 -15.20 1.01
CA ALA A 81 -5.38 -13.90 1.50
C ALA A 81 -3.85 -13.76 1.61
N ASN A 82 -3.17 -14.82 2.06
CA ASN A 82 -1.72 -14.84 2.16
C ASN A 82 -1.05 -14.79 0.77
N ILE A 83 -1.49 -15.61 -0.18
CA ILE A 83 -0.99 -15.56 -1.57
C ILE A 83 -1.25 -14.18 -2.17
N MET A 84 -2.46 -13.63 -1.97
CA MET A 84 -2.82 -12.31 -2.46
C MET A 84 -1.87 -11.23 -1.93
N THR A 85 -1.55 -11.26 -0.64
CA THR A 85 -0.64 -10.32 0.01
C THR A 85 0.73 -10.28 -0.68
N TYR A 86 1.35 -11.44 -0.91
CA TYR A 86 2.65 -11.49 -1.58
C TYR A 86 2.57 -11.16 -3.06
N PHE A 87 1.51 -11.60 -3.74
CA PHE A 87 1.26 -11.26 -5.14
C PHE A 87 1.11 -9.75 -5.33
N VAL A 88 0.29 -9.09 -4.52
CA VAL A 88 0.07 -7.65 -4.57
C VAL A 88 1.33 -6.89 -4.16
N SER A 89 2.09 -7.38 -3.16
CA SER A 89 3.35 -6.78 -2.73
C SER A 89 4.42 -6.83 -3.83
N PHE A 90 4.51 -7.92 -4.57
CA PHE A 90 5.39 -8.03 -5.73
C PHE A 90 5.07 -6.95 -6.76
N TYR A 91 3.80 -6.79 -7.13
CA TYR A 91 3.39 -5.74 -8.08
C TYR A 91 3.57 -4.33 -7.52
N ARG A 92 3.36 -4.13 -6.21
CA ARG A 92 3.62 -2.85 -5.55
C ARG A 92 5.08 -2.41 -5.74
N VAL A 93 6.01 -3.29 -5.51
CA VAL A 93 7.45 -3.01 -5.67
C VAL A 93 7.82 -2.85 -7.15
N SER A 94 7.40 -3.79 -8.00
CA SER A 94 7.78 -3.82 -9.42
C SER A 94 7.23 -2.64 -10.23
N THR A 95 6.11 -2.03 -9.80
CA THR A 95 5.44 -0.93 -10.52
C THR A 95 5.48 0.39 -9.77
N LEU A 96 6.31 0.51 -8.73
CA LEU A 96 6.38 1.67 -7.83
C LEU A 96 4.99 2.07 -7.27
N GLY A 97 4.17 1.06 -6.96
CA GLY A 97 2.84 1.22 -6.38
C GLY A 97 1.69 1.32 -7.39
N SER A 98 1.93 1.70 -8.64
CA SER A 98 0.87 1.92 -9.63
C SER A 98 0.08 0.65 -10.01
N GLY A 99 0.71 -0.53 -9.96
CA GLY A 99 0.10 -1.82 -10.28
C GLY A 99 -0.68 -2.47 -9.14
N THR A 100 -0.65 -1.92 -7.94
CA THR A 100 -1.23 -2.52 -6.74
C THR A 100 -2.74 -2.78 -6.87
N ILE A 101 -3.49 -1.78 -7.31
CA ILE A 101 -4.95 -1.88 -7.50
C ILE A 101 -5.29 -2.92 -8.58
N VAL A 102 -4.53 -2.91 -9.68
CA VAL A 102 -4.75 -3.85 -10.79
C VAL A 102 -4.46 -5.28 -10.34
N ALA A 103 -3.35 -5.52 -9.67
CA ALA A 103 -2.98 -6.83 -9.14
C ALA A 103 -4.00 -7.35 -8.13
N SER A 104 -4.43 -6.52 -7.18
CA SER A 104 -5.46 -6.84 -6.20
C SER A 104 -6.77 -7.25 -6.90
N THR A 105 -7.24 -6.44 -7.84
CA THR A 105 -8.49 -6.70 -8.58
C THR A 105 -8.41 -7.98 -9.42
N LEU A 106 -7.26 -8.25 -10.06
CA LEU A 106 -7.05 -9.46 -10.85
C LEU A 106 -7.06 -10.72 -9.96
N PHE A 107 -6.39 -10.67 -8.81
CA PHE A 107 -6.37 -11.78 -7.87
C PHE A 107 -7.77 -12.06 -7.30
N MET A 108 -8.49 -11.02 -6.90
CA MET A 108 -9.87 -11.17 -6.39
C MET A 108 -10.81 -11.73 -7.44
N LYS A 109 -10.64 -11.34 -8.72
CA LYS A 109 -11.40 -11.97 -9.84
C LYS A 109 -11.11 -13.47 -9.95
N HIS A 110 -9.86 -13.89 -9.70
CA HIS A 110 -9.50 -15.32 -9.63
C HIS A 110 -10.26 -16.02 -8.49
N CYS A 111 -10.43 -15.36 -7.35
CA CYS A 111 -11.23 -15.83 -6.22
C CYS A 111 -12.76 -15.67 -6.44
N ARG A 112 -13.21 -15.39 -7.67
CA ARG A 112 -14.62 -15.19 -8.06
C ARG A 112 -15.31 -13.99 -7.42
N ILE A 113 -14.54 -13.04 -6.89
CA ILE A 113 -15.05 -11.77 -6.37
C ILE A 113 -15.23 -10.79 -7.53
N GLN A 114 -16.37 -10.11 -7.58
CA GLN A 114 -16.63 -9.11 -8.62
C GLN A 114 -15.61 -7.95 -8.49
N PRO A 115 -15.01 -7.50 -9.62
CA PRO A 115 -13.96 -6.46 -9.59
C PRO A 115 -14.36 -5.16 -8.90
N SER A 116 -15.61 -4.74 -9.02
CA SER A 116 -16.14 -3.53 -8.38
C SER A 116 -16.27 -3.66 -6.86
N LYS A 117 -16.68 -4.84 -6.35
CA LYS A 117 -16.65 -5.13 -4.91
C LYS A 117 -15.22 -5.18 -4.37
N ALA A 118 -14.31 -5.81 -5.13
CA ALA A 118 -12.89 -5.85 -4.82
C ALA A 118 -12.30 -4.44 -4.71
N LEU A 119 -12.62 -3.56 -5.64
CA LEU A 119 -12.17 -2.18 -5.63
C LEU A 119 -12.71 -1.41 -4.41
N GLY A 120 -13.96 -1.63 -4.02
CA GLY A 120 -14.55 -1.03 -2.82
C GLY A 120 -13.83 -1.46 -1.54
N LEU A 121 -13.60 -2.76 -1.39
CA LEU A 121 -12.85 -3.31 -0.25
C LEU A 121 -11.42 -2.78 -0.19
N TYR A 122 -10.73 -2.72 -1.32
CA TYR A 122 -9.39 -2.16 -1.40
C TYR A 122 -9.38 -0.66 -1.04
N SER A 123 -10.40 0.09 -1.46
CA SER A 123 -10.49 1.53 -1.15
C SER A 123 -10.69 1.78 0.34
N ILE A 124 -11.53 0.98 1.02
CA ILE A 124 -11.74 1.11 2.46
C ILE A 124 -10.51 0.64 3.25
N ASP A 125 -9.86 -0.46 2.83
CA ASP A 125 -8.60 -0.90 3.40
C ASP A 125 -7.53 0.20 3.33
N TYR A 126 -7.38 0.80 2.15
CA TYR A 126 -6.46 1.91 1.93
C TYR A 126 -6.80 3.14 2.79
N ALA A 127 -8.09 3.47 2.95
CA ALA A 127 -8.53 4.57 3.80
C ALA A 127 -8.21 4.31 5.28
N ILE A 128 -8.48 3.09 5.80
CA ILE A 128 -8.16 2.70 7.18
C ILE A 128 -6.64 2.75 7.39
N HIS A 129 -5.88 2.20 6.45
CA HIS A 129 -4.42 2.24 6.49
C HIS A 129 -3.86 3.67 6.56
N LYS A 130 -4.38 4.60 5.74
CA LYS A 130 -3.98 6.01 5.78
C LYS A 130 -4.40 6.70 7.06
N MET A 131 -5.58 6.37 7.57
CA MET A 131 -6.06 6.88 8.86
C MET A 131 -5.16 6.40 10.01
N THR A 132 -4.74 5.13 10.00
CA THR A 132 -3.81 4.59 11.00
C THR A 132 -2.47 5.30 10.96
N ILE A 133 -1.89 5.52 9.75
CA ILE A 133 -0.64 6.29 9.60
C ILE A 133 -0.80 7.70 10.16
N CYS A 134 -1.91 8.36 9.82
CA CYS A 134 -2.17 9.73 10.28
C CYS A 134 -2.26 9.78 11.81
N VAL A 135 -3.02 8.87 12.44
CA VAL A 135 -3.16 8.79 13.90
C VAL A 135 -1.81 8.52 14.56
N MET A 136 -1.03 7.57 14.04
CA MET A 136 0.32 7.28 14.55
C MET A 136 1.26 8.48 14.39
N ALA A 137 1.28 9.13 13.23
CA ALA A 137 2.14 10.28 12.98
C ALA A 137 1.81 11.45 13.92
N VAL A 138 0.53 11.74 14.10
CA VAL A 138 0.07 12.80 15.03
C VAL A 138 0.41 12.44 16.46
N ALA A 139 0.12 11.21 16.90
CA ALA A 139 0.40 10.76 18.27
C ALA A 139 1.91 10.81 18.58
N LEU A 140 2.75 10.30 17.68
CA LEU A 140 4.22 10.34 17.84
C LEU A 140 4.76 11.77 17.80
N PHE A 141 4.24 12.63 16.94
CA PHE A 141 4.62 14.03 16.90
C PHE A 141 4.27 14.75 18.21
N LEU A 142 3.04 14.56 18.72
CA LEU A 142 2.61 15.19 19.97
C LEU A 142 3.42 14.68 21.18
N ALA A 143 3.67 13.37 21.22
CA ALA A 143 4.45 12.75 22.31
C ALA A 143 5.93 13.20 22.32
N ASN A 144 6.49 13.54 21.18
CA ASN A 144 7.93 13.90 21.03
C ASN A 144 8.11 15.33 20.50
N ARG A 145 7.12 16.20 20.70
CA ARG A 145 7.07 17.52 20.08
C ARG A 145 8.33 18.36 20.34
N GLU A 146 8.76 18.47 21.58
CA GLU A 146 9.90 19.28 21.99
C GLU A 146 11.20 18.78 21.36
N TYR A 147 11.42 17.46 21.40
CA TYR A 147 12.55 16.81 20.76
C TYR A 147 12.55 17.05 19.24
N MET A 148 11.42 16.80 18.59
CA MET A 148 11.28 16.97 17.13
C MET A 148 11.54 18.43 16.70
N LEU A 149 10.93 19.40 17.38
CA LEU A 149 11.11 20.80 17.06
C LEU A 149 12.55 21.26 17.35
N GLY A 150 13.19 20.74 18.40
CA GLY A 150 14.59 21.01 18.74
C GLY A 150 15.58 20.48 17.69
N VAL A 151 15.40 19.23 17.26
CA VAL A 151 16.27 18.60 16.24
C VAL A 151 16.17 19.31 14.90
N PHE A 152 14.95 19.68 14.47
CA PHE A 152 14.74 20.35 13.19
C PHE A 152 15.04 21.87 13.22
N GLY A 153 15.09 22.50 14.40
CA GLY A 153 15.46 23.91 14.58
C GLY A 153 14.72 24.84 13.64
N LYS A 154 15.43 25.53 12.77
CA LYS A 154 14.85 26.48 11.78
C LYS A 154 13.89 25.80 10.77
N TYR A 155 13.94 24.49 10.61
CA TYR A 155 13.06 23.73 9.70
C TYR A 155 11.80 23.17 10.39
N SER A 156 11.60 23.48 11.68
CA SER A 156 10.45 22.98 12.47
C SER A 156 9.09 23.33 11.83
N SER A 157 8.99 24.50 11.18
CA SER A 157 7.76 24.89 10.45
C SER A 157 7.40 23.94 9.31
N TYR A 158 8.40 23.37 8.61
CA TYR A 158 8.15 22.39 7.55
C TYR A 158 7.67 21.04 8.11
N VAL A 159 8.12 20.67 9.31
CA VAL A 159 7.63 19.47 10.00
C VAL A 159 6.16 19.62 10.35
N VAL A 160 5.78 20.76 10.94
CA VAL A 160 4.38 21.05 11.27
C VAL A 160 3.52 21.08 10.00
N LEU A 161 4.01 21.75 8.94
CA LEU A 161 3.31 21.77 7.65
C LEU A 161 3.11 20.37 7.08
N GLY A 162 4.13 19.49 7.20
CA GLY A 162 4.04 18.08 6.78
C GLY A 162 2.97 17.31 7.55
N VAL A 163 2.86 17.50 8.85
CA VAL A 163 1.80 16.89 9.68
C VAL A 163 0.43 17.39 9.25
N ILE A 164 0.26 18.70 9.06
CA ILE A 164 -1.01 19.27 8.58
C ILE A 164 -1.37 18.73 7.20
N ALA A 165 -0.42 18.69 6.27
CA ALA A 165 -0.63 18.12 4.94
C ALA A 165 -1.04 16.65 5.01
N THR A 166 -0.43 15.85 5.88
CA THR A 166 -0.78 14.44 6.10
C THR A 166 -2.23 14.31 6.58
N ILE A 167 -2.66 15.14 7.53
CA ILE A 167 -4.04 15.16 8.03
C ILE A 167 -5.02 15.51 6.89
N LEU A 168 -4.74 16.56 6.11
CA LEU A 168 -5.61 17.02 5.02
C LEU A 168 -5.73 15.97 3.91
N ILE A 169 -4.61 15.36 3.50
CA ILE A 169 -4.58 14.32 2.47
C ILE A 169 -5.34 13.09 2.97
N THR A 170 -5.11 12.66 4.21
CA THR A 170 -5.82 11.51 4.81
C THR A 170 -7.32 11.77 4.89
N MET A 171 -7.73 12.98 5.32
CA MET A 171 -9.14 13.37 5.35
C MET A 171 -9.77 13.30 3.96
N ALA A 172 -9.09 13.82 2.94
CA ALA A 172 -9.56 13.75 1.56
C ALA A 172 -9.74 12.30 1.07
N ILE A 173 -8.80 11.41 1.39
CA ILE A 173 -8.86 9.98 1.04
C ILE A 173 -10.05 9.30 1.74
N VAL A 174 -10.22 9.53 3.04
CA VAL A 174 -11.32 8.95 3.83
C VAL A 174 -12.67 9.46 3.32
N LEU A 175 -12.80 10.75 3.04
CA LEU A 175 -14.02 11.33 2.45
C LEU A 175 -14.31 10.69 1.08
N PHE A 176 -13.28 10.55 0.22
CA PHE A 176 -13.43 9.89 -1.06
C PHE A 176 -13.88 8.43 -0.91
N ALA A 177 -13.29 7.66 0.00
CA ALA A 177 -13.61 6.25 0.17
C ALA A 177 -14.97 6.00 0.85
N CYS A 178 -15.38 6.89 1.80
CA CYS A 178 -16.47 6.61 2.72
C CYS A 178 -17.69 7.52 2.57
N TRP A 179 -17.62 8.59 1.76
CA TRP A 179 -18.68 9.62 1.72
C TRP A 179 -19.52 9.57 0.44
N PRO A 180 -20.73 8.97 0.45
CA PRO A 180 -21.60 8.86 -0.71
C PRO A 180 -21.95 10.20 -1.41
N PRO A 181 -22.12 11.35 -0.69
CA PRO A 181 -22.33 12.62 -1.35
C PRO A 181 -21.19 13.05 -2.27
N PHE A 182 -19.96 12.67 -1.95
CA PHE A 182 -18.80 12.97 -2.81
C PHE A 182 -18.87 12.20 -4.13
N HIS A 183 -19.28 10.93 -4.10
CA HIS A 183 -19.48 10.14 -5.32
C HIS A 183 -20.59 10.71 -6.18
N ARG A 184 -21.68 11.22 -5.57
CA ARG A 184 -22.76 11.92 -6.29
C ARG A 184 -22.29 13.23 -6.92
N PHE A 185 -21.48 14.00 -6.21
CA PHE A 185 -20.88 15.22 -6.74
C PHE A 185 -19.94 14.92 -7.92
N LEU A 186 -19.09 13.87 -7.80
CA LEU A 186 -18.19 13.46 -8.88
C LEU A 186 -18.97 13.01 -10.12
N ARG A 187 -20.06 12.24 -9.93
CA ARG A 187 -20.95 11.85 -11.02
C ARG A 187 -21.59 13.06 -11.71
N TRP A 188 -22.13 13.98 -10.95
CA TRP A 188 -22.69 15.22 -11.47
C TRP A 188 -21.67 16.02 -12.27
N LEU A 189 -20.42 16.08 -11.80
CA LEU A 189 -19.33 16.75 -12.50
C LEU A 189 -19.01 16.06 -13.83
N LEU A 190 -18.97 14.74 -13.84
CA LEU A 190 -18.73 13.94 -15.04
C LEU A 190 -19.88 14.07 -16.04
N GLU A 191 -21.13 14.07 -15.60
CA GLU A 191 -22.31 14.30 -16.44
C GLU A 191 -22.29 15.70 -17.07
N LYS A 192 -21.91 16.73 -16.30
CA LYS A 192 -21.73 18.08 -16.85
C LYS A 192 -20.58 18.16 -17.85
N ALA A 193 -19.46 17.50 -17.57
CA ALA A 193 -18.36 17.42 -18.52
C ALA A 193 -18.77 16.69 -19.80
N ASP A 194 -19.53 15.59 -19.72
CA ASP A 194 -20.02 14.86 -20.88
C ASP A 194 -21.00 15.69 -21.74
N ALA A 195 -21.82 16.49 -21.10
CA ALA A 195 -22.71 17.43 -21.81
C ALA A 195 -21.91 18.43 -22.66
N LEU A 196 -20.74 18.90 -22.18
CA LEU A 196 -19.81 19.72 -22.94
C LEU A 196 -19.18 18.97 -24.13
N PHE A 197 -19.00 17.67 -24.02
CA PHE A 197 -18.44 16.79 -25.07
C PHE A 197 -19.53 16.09 -25.91
N LYS A 198 -20.78 16.60 -25.90
CA LYS A 198 -21.92 16.12 -26.70
C LYS A 198 -22.28 14.64 -26.45
N GLY A 199 -22.20 14.18 -25.20
CA GLY A 199 -22.63 12.83 -24.81
C GLY A 199 -21.68 11.69 -25.27
N ARG A 200 -20.43 12.03 -25.59
CA ARG A 200 -19.46 11.03 -26.12
C ARG A 200 -19.03 9.99 -25.09
N PHE A 201 -19.19 10.29 -23.82
CA PHE A 201 -18.75 9.46 -22.68
C PHE A 201 -19.93 8.87 -21.89
N ALA A 202 -21.16 9.03 -22.35
CA ALA A 202 -22.37 8.58 -21.63
C ALA A 202 -22.32 7.09 -21.22
N LYS A 203 -21.86 6.19 -22.09
CA LYS A 203 -21.70 4.77 -21.77
C LYS A 203 -20.64 4.48 -20.71
N GLN A 204 -19.56 5.25 -20.70
CA GLN A 204 -18.50 5.14 -19.69
C GLN A 204 -18.99 5.64 -18.34
N ILE A 205 -19.77 6.71 -18.32
CA ILE A 205 -20.35 7.29 -17.10
C ILE A 205 -21.38 6.34 -16.49
N ASP A 206 -22.23 5.71 -17.32
CA ASP A 206 -23.19 4.71 -16.85
C ASP A 206 -22.51 3.47 -16.26
N SER A 207 -21.46 2.96 -16.93
CA SER A 207 -20.62 1.89 -16.41
C SER A 207 -19.95 2.26 -15.10
N LEU A 208 -19.39 3.49 -14.98
CA LEU A 208 -18.78 4.01 -13.76
C LEU A 208 -19.81 4.13 -12.63
N SER A 209 -21.03 4.55 -12.93
CA SER A 209 -22.09 4.68 -11.92
C SER A 209 -22.47 3.33 -11.30
N GLY A 210 -22.58 2.27 -12.11
CA GLY A 210 -22.80 0.92 -11.61
C GLY A 210 -21.64 0.39 -10.76
N GLN A 211 -20.41 0.67 -11.16
CA GLN A 211 -19.22 0.28 -10.40
C GLN A 211 -19.12 1.03 -9.07
N THR A 212 -19.45 2.32 -9.06
CA THR A 212 -19.45 3.15 -7.84
C THR A 212 -20.49 2.66 -6.83
N ALA A 213 -21.70 2.26 -7.30
CA ALA A 213 -22.73 1.70 -6.43
C ALA A 213 -22.25 0.41 -5.72
N MET A 214 -21.59 -0.51 -6.45
CA MET A 214 -21.06 -1.74 -5.88
C MET A 214 -19.88 -1.46 -4.92
N MET A 215 -19.10 -0.41 -5.19
CA MET A 215 -18.06 0.08 -4.27
C MET A 215 -18.68 0.59 -2.96
N GLU A 216 -19.71 1.41 -3.05
CA GLU A 216 -20.44 1.95 -1.89
C GLU A 216 -21.01 0.83 -1.03
N ASP A 217 -21.62 -0.19 -1.64
CA ASP A 217 -22.18 -1.33 -0.91
C ASP A 217 -21.10 -2.10 -0.14
N ALA A 218 -19.97 -2.39 -0.77
CA ALA A 218 -18.84 -3.07 -0.10
C ALA A 218 -18.29 -2.24 1.06
N THR A 219 -18.12 -0.93 0.85
CA THR A 219 -17.65 0.00 1.88
C THR A 219 -18.65 0.11 3.05
N ARG A 220 -19.95 0.19 2.73
CA ARG A 220 -21.02 0.27 3.73
C ARG A 220 -21.07 -0.95 4.65
N VAL A 221 -20.76 -2.15 4.15
CA VAL A 221 -20.70 -3.37 4.98
C VAL A 221 -19.64 -3.25 6.06
N VAL A 222 -18.47 -2.70 5.74
CA VAL A 222 -17.37 -2.47 6.69
C VAL A 222 -17.72 -1.33 7.66
N LEU A 223 -18.24 -0.21 7.15
CA LEU A 223 -18.60 0.96 7.97
C LEU A 223 -19.71 0.69 8.99
N LYS A 224 -20.61 -0.27 8.72
CA LYS A 224 -21.61 -0.71 9.70
C LYS A 224 -21.04 -1.47 10.90
N LYS A 225 -19.75 -1.84 10.85
CA LYS A 225 -19.06 -2.61 11.87
C LYS A 225 -17.86 -1.82 12.41
N PRO A 226 -18.08 -0.77 13.23
CA PRO A 226 -17.00 0.10 13.69
C PRO A 226 -15.90 -0.65 14.48
N TRP A 227 -16.26 -1.71 15.18
CA TRP A 227 -15.30 -2.58 15.87
C TRP A 227 -14.29 -3.20 14.90
N LEU A 228 -14.73 -3.51 13.65
CA LEU A 228 -13.87 -4.07 12.62
C LEU A 228 -12.80 -3.07 12.18
N ILE A 229 -13.18 -1.80 12.05
CA ILE A 229 -12.24 -0.71 11.73
C ILE A 229 -11.18 -0.61 12.83
N VAL A 230 -11.60 -0.67 14.11
CA VAL A 230 -10.67 -0.64 15.25
C VAL A 230 -9.70 -1.83 15.21
N VAL A 231 -10.21 -3.05 14.96
CA VAL A 231 -9.38 -4.26 14.87
C VAL A 231 -8.37 -4.14 13.72
N VAL A 232 -8.80 -3.68 12.54
CA VAL A 232 -7.90 -3.47 11.39
C VAL A 232 -6.86 -2.40 11.70
N MET A 233 -7.23 -1.30 12.35
CA MET A 233 -6.28 -0.26 12.79
C MET A 233 -5.24 -0.80 13.78
N LEU A 234 -5.64 -1.61 14.75
CA LEU A 234 -4.71 -2.24 15.69
C LEU A 234 -3.74 -3.20 14.99
N LEU A 235 -4.24 -4.00 14.04
CA LEU A 235 -3.39 -4.84 13.22
C LEU A 235 -2.43 -4.01 12.34
N ASP A 236 -2.90 -2.90 11.77
CA ASP A 236 -2.04 -1.97 11.03
C ASP A 236 -0.95 -1.37 11.92
N ILE A 237 -1.25 -0.99 13.16
CA ILE A 237 -0.25 -0.50 14.12
C ILE A 237 0.81 -1.58 14.37
N CYS A 238 0.41 -2.84 14.62
CA CYS A 238 1.33 -3.96 14.79
C CYS A 238 2.19 -4.19 13.52
N LYS A 239 1.57 -4.10 12.35
CA LYS A 239 2.25 -4.18 11.05
C LYS A 239 3.32 -3.09 10.89
N PHE A 240 2.98 -1.84 11.23
CA PHE A 240 3.94 -0.73 11.22
C PHE A 240 5.07 -0.91 12.24
N ALA A 241 4.76 -1.44 13.42
CA ALA A 241 5.80 -1.75 14.41
C ALA A 241 6.82 -2.75 13.82
N CYS A 242 6.36 -3.80 13.14
CA CYS A 242 7.26 -4.71 12.41
C CYS A 242 8.07 -4.00 11.33
N TRP A 243 7.45 -3.14 10.54
CA TRP A 243 8.10 -2.40 9.47
C TRP A 243 9.20 -1.47 9.99
N PHE A 244 8.92 -0.70 11.05
CA PHE A 244 9.88 0.21 11.66
C PHE A 244 10.94 -0.51 12.51
N ALA A 245 10.67 -1.71 13.01
CA ALA A 245 11.66 -2.52 13.70
C ALA A 245 12.83 -2.91 12.79
N ILE A 246 12.60 -3.13 11.49
CA ILE A 246 13.62 -3.55 10.53
C ILE A 246 14.79 -2.55 10.46
N PRO A 247 14.60 -1.26 10.10
CA PRO A 247 15.69 -0.29 10.09
C PRO A 247 16.27 -0.03 11.49
N TYR A 248 15.45 -0.08 12.53
CA TYR A 248 15.94 0.08 13.90
C TYR A 248 16.92 -1.03 14.29
N ILE A 249 16.59 -2.30 14.04
CA ILE A 249 17.47 -3.45 14.29
C ILE A 249 18.77 -3.30 13.48
N ALA A 250 18.68 -2.94 12.19
CA ALA A 250 19.82 -2.78 11.32
C ALA A 250 20.79 -1.67 11.81
N VAL A 251 20.24 -0.51 12.15
CA VAL A 251 21.02 0.65 12.63
C VAL A 251 21.63 0.39 14.00
N SER A 252 20.88 -0.15 14.94
CA SER A 252 21.36 -0.49 16.29
C SER A 252 22.54 -1.46 16.22
N TYR A 253 22.47 -2.46 15.35
CA TYR A 253 23.57 -3.41 15.14
C TYR A 253 24.83 -2.74 14.58
N THR A 254 24.70 -1.84 13.62
CA THR A 254 25.84 -1.13 13.01
C THR A 254 26.49 -0.17 14.01
N HIS A 255 25.71 0.51 14.85
CA HIS A 255 26.23 1.40 15.89
C HIS A 255 26.98 0.63 17.00
N LEU A 256 26.44 -0.48 17.49
CA LEU A 256 27.09 -1.33 18.48
C LEU A 256 28.46 -1.81 17.98
N ARG A 257 28.53 -2.26 16.73
CA ARG A 257 29.79 -2.74 16.13
C ARG A 257 30.80 -1.63 15.90
N ALA A 258 30.37 -0.39 15.62
CA ALA A 258 31.28 0.76 15.51
C ALA A 258 31.92 1.16 16.85
N HIS A 259 31.19 0.92 17.95
CA HIS A 259 31.78 1.13 19.30
C HIS A 259 32.75 0.04 19.70
N GLU A 260 32.49 -1.22 19.37
CA GLU A 260 33.42 -2.34 19.64
C GLU A 260 34.73 -2.20 18.86
N THR A 261 34.67 -1.74 17.60
CA THR A 261 35.90 -1.52 16.79
C THR A 261 36.69 -0.29 17.18
N LYS A 262 36.15 0.64 17.98
CA LYS A 262 36.88 1.77 18.56
C LYS A 262 37.49 1.46 19.93
N ALA A 263 37.02 0.38 20.59
CA ALA A 263 37.50 -0.03 21.91
C ALA A 263 38.65 -1.07 21.83
N ASN A 264 38.96 -1.60 20.65
CA ASN A 264 40.12 -2.43 20.34
C ASN A 264 41.12 -1.66 19.47
#